data_f95283896b3ed38f7cb894cc2e0be391
#
_entry.id   f95283896b3ed38f7cb894cc2e0be391
#
_cell.length_a   1.000
_cell.length_b   1.000
_cell.length_c   1.000
_cell.angle_alpha   90.00
_cell.angle_beta   90.00
_cell.angle_gamma   90.00
#
_symmetry.space_group_name_H-M   'P 1'
#
loop_
_entity.id
_entity.type
_entity.pdbx_description
1 polymer ?
#
loop_
_entity_poly.entity_id
_entity_poly.type
_entity_poly.pdbx_seq_one_letter_code
_entity_poly.pdbx_strand_id
1 'polypeptide(L)'
;MGLFDRKEKYIRINPNRSVRNGVDHQVPEVPDELFAKCPGCKQAIYQKDLGQAKICPNCSYTFRISAKERLDLTVDEGSFQELFTGIETKNPLNFPGYMEKLAATKEKTGLDEAVVTGVATIKGQRTALAIMDSNFIMASMGTVV
;
A
#
# COMPACT_ATOMS: atom_id res chain seq x y z
N MET A 1 4.50 -53.12 7.39
CA MET A 1 3.25 -52.63 6.77
C MET A 1 3.02 -51.21 7.24
N GLY A 2 3.40 -50.24 6.42
CA GLY A 2 3.32 -48.81 6.78
C GLY A 2 1.95 -48.23 6.40
N LEU A 3 1.29 -47.63 7.38
CA LEU A 3 -0.10 -47.17 7.34
C LEU A 3 -0.26 -45.69 6.88
N PHE A 4 0.73 -45.10 6.22
CA PHE A 4 0.69 -43.70 5.84
C PHE A 4 1.23 -43.43 4.43
N ASP A 5 0.64 -44.09 3.43
CA ASP A 5 0.89 -43.70 2.02
C ASP A 5 -0.35 -42.95 1.49
N ARG A 6 -0.57 -41.70 1.96
CA ARG A 6 -1.51 -40.77 1.34
C ARG A 6 -0.84 -40.21 0.10
N LYS A 7 -1.15 -40.79 -1.06
CA LYS A 7 -0.88 -40.17 -2.36
C LYS A 7 -1.68 -38.89 -2.47
N GLU A 8 -1.01 -37.76 -2.24
CA GLU A 8 -1.57 -36.45 -2.56
C GLU A 8 -1.79 -36.37 -4.07
N LYS A 9 -3.05 -36.32 -4.48
CA LYS A 9 -3.42 -36.11 -5.89
C LYS A 9 -3.24 -34.62 -6.21
N TYR A 10 -2.03 -34.21 -6.53
CA TYR A 10 -1.83 -32.91 -7.16
C TYR A 10 -2.09 -32.99 -8.65
N ILE A 11 -3.00 -32.18 -9.13
CA ILE A 11 -3.15 -31.94 -10.57
C ILE A 11 -1.97 -31.05 -10.97
N ARG A 12 -0.93 -31.62 -11.59
CA ARG A 12 0.12 -30.82 -12.22
C ARG A 12 -0.47 -30.19 -13.48
N ILE A 13 -0.77 -28.91 -13.38
CA ILE A 13 -1.07 -28.12 -14.58
C ILE A 13 0.26 -27.93 -15.31
N ASN A 14 0.42 -28.62 -16.46
CA ASN A 14 1.57 -28.42 -17.32
C ASN A 14 1.37 -27.13 -18.10
N PRO A 15 2.13 -26.04 -17.85
CA PRO A 15 1.97 -24.78 -18.56
C PRO A 15 2.29 -24.90 -20.06
N ASN A 16 2.95 -25.99 -20.49
CA ASN A 16 3.30 -26.24 -21.89
C ASN A 16 2.31 -27.15 -22.62
N ARG A 17 1.13 -27.44 -22.05
CA ARG A 17 0.07 -28.14 -22.77
C ARG A 17 -0.79 -27.15 -23.55
N SER A 18 -0.17 -26.24 -24.24
CA SER A 18 -0.79 -25.47 -25.29
C SER A 18 -0.61 -26.21 -26.61
N VAL A 19 -1.61 -26.06 -27.45
CA VAL A 19 -1.65 -26.46 -28.88
C VAL A 19 -2.17 -27.86 -29.14
N ARG A 20 -3.46 -28.00 -28.97
CA ARG A 20 -4.26 -28.64 -29.99
C ARG A 20 -5.20 -27.60 -30.57
N ASN A 21 -5.02 -27.36 -31.88
CA ASN A 21 -5.83 -26.50 -32.76
C ASN A 21 -5.51 -24.99 -32.68
N GLY A 22 -4.44 -24.54 -33.33
CA GLY A 22 -4.29 -23.33 -34.14
C GLY A 22 -5.05 -22.03 -33.84
N VAL A 23 -5.61 -21.85 -32.67
CA VAL A 23 -6.18 -20.59 -32.21
C VAL A 23 -5.22 -20.01 -31.20
N ASP A 24 -4.56 -18.96 -31.60
CA ASP A 24 -3.71 -18.14 -30.76
C ASP A 24 -4.61 -17.46 -29.71
N HIS A 25 -4.84 -18.16 -28.59
CA HIS A 25 -5.47 -17.55 -27.43
C HIS A 25 -4.42 -16.64 -26.79
N GLN A 26 -4.41 -15.39 -27.20
CA GLN A 26 -3.78 -14.33 -26.41
C GLN A 26 -4.37 -14.44 -25.00
N VAL A 27 -3.58 -14.99 -24.08
CA VAL A 27 -3.91 -14.97 -22.66
C VAL A 27 -3.99 -13.48 -22.30
N PRO A 28 -5.16 -12.96 -21.88
CA PRO A 28 -5.24 -11.56 -21.52
C PRO A 28 -4.24 -11.29 -20.41
N GLU A 29 -3.33 -10.36 -20.62
CA GLU A 29 -2.46 -9.86 -19.57
C GLU A 29 -3.34 -9.24 -18.49
N VAL A 30 -3.43 -9.92 -17.37
CA VAL A 30 -4.11 -9.39 -16.17
C VAL A 30 -3.14 -8.39 -15.55
N PRO A 31 -3.50 -7.11 -15.43
CA PRO A 31 -2.64 -6.14 -14.77
C PRO A 31 -2.29 -6.61 -13.37
N ASP A 32 -1.01 -6.55 -12.99
CA ASP A 32 -0.47 -7.05 -11.70
C ASP A 32 -1.16 -6.43 -10.46
N GLU A 33 -1.83 -5.30 -10.63
CA GLU A 33 -2.51 -4.57 -9.56
C GLU A 33 -4.00 -4.91 -9.38
N LEU A 34 -4.56 -5.85 -10.16
CA LEU A 34 -5.99 -6.17 -10.05
C LEU A 34 -6.36 -6.91 -8.77
N PHE A 35 -5.45 -7.70 -8.23
CA PHE A 35 -5.70 -8.52 -7.05
C PHE A 35 -4.66 -8.28 -5.96
N ALA A 36 -5.13 -8.18 -4.72
CA ALA A 36 -4.29 -8.14 -3.52
C ALA A 36 -4.47 -9.42 -2.71
N LYS A 37 -3.36 -10.03 -2.26
CA LYS A 37 -3.41 -11.15 -1.32
C LYS A 37 -3.57 -10.64 0.10
N CYS A 38 -4.67 -11.01 0.75
CA CYS A 38 -4.90 -10.59 2.14
C CYS A 38 -3.89 -11.24 3.09
N PRO A 39 -3.16 -10.47 3.93
CA PRO A 39 -2.27 -11.03 4.93
C PRO A 39 -2.98 -11.81 6.03
N GLY A 40 -4.25 -11.47 6.32
CA GLY A 40 -5.05 -12.13 7.34
C GLY A 40 -5.57 -13.50 6.88
N CYS A 41 -6.47 -13.52 5.89
CA CYS A 41 -7.10 -14.77 5.43
C CYS A 41 -6.38 -15.46 4.26
N LYS A 42 -5.31 -14.88 3.70
CA LYS A 42 -4.51 -15.41 2.58
C LYS A 42 -5.25 -15.51 1.24
N GLN A 43 -6.49 -15.09 1.17
CA GLN A 43 -7.28 -15.09 -0.05
C GLN A 43 -6.89 -13.95 -0.99
N ALA A 44 -7.01 -14.18 -2.30
CA ALA A 44 -6.91 -13.14 -3.30
C ALA A 44 -8.21 -12.31 -3.31
N ILE A 45 -8.08 -11.00 -3.26
CA ILE A 45 -9.18 -10.05 -3.21
C ILE A 45 -9.03 -9.09 -4.38
N TYR A 46 -10.11 -8.85 -5.08
CA TYR A 46 -10.12 -7.82 -6.11
C TYR A 46 -9.97 -6.43 -5.46
N GLN A 47 -9.00 -5.64 -5.93
CA GLN A 47 -8.67 -4.36 -5.26
C GLN A 47 -9.85 -3.40 -5.12
N LYS A 48 -10.77 -3.41 -6.09
CA LYS A 48 -11.99 -2.57 -6.01
C LYS A 48 -12.94 -2.97 -4.88
N ASP A 49 -12.91 -4.25 -4.46
CA ASP A 49 -13.77 -4.75 -3.37
C ASP A 49 -13.27 -4.34 -1.98
N LEU A 50 -12.02 -3.83 -1.87
CA LEU A 50 -11.47 -3.32 -0.62
C LEU A 50 -12.13 -2.00 -0.18
N GLY A 51 -12.78 -1.27 -1.09
CA GLY A 51 -13.33 0.05 -0.83
C GLY A 51 -12.28 1.10 -0.46
N GLN A 52 -12.73 2.30 -0.13
CA GLN A 52 -11.83 3.42 0.22
C GLN A 52 -11.02 3.16 1.50
N ALA A 53 -11.62 2.51 2.50
CA ALA A 53 -10.96 2.20 3.77
C ALA A 53 -10.00 1.00 3.68
N LYS A 54 -9.90 0.36 2.51
CA LYS A 54 -9.06 -0.82 2.25
C LYS A 54 -9.22 -1.92 3.31
N ILE A 55 -10.46 -2.32 3.56
CA ILE A 55 -10.80 -3.38 4.50
C ILE A 55 -11.12 -4.67 3.73
N CYS A 56 -10.51 -5.78 4.15
CA CYS A 56 -10.80 -7.09 3.58
C CYS A 56 -12.26 -7.49 3.79
N PRO A 57 -13.05 -7.78 2.75
CA PRO A 57 -14.45 -8.17 2.90
C PRO A 57 -14.62 -9.54 3.58
N ASN A 58 -13.59 -10.41 3.56
CA ASN A 58 -13.69 -11.77 4.08
C ASN A 58 -13.31 -11.89 5.57
N CYS A 59 -12.36 -11.09 6.05
CA CYS A 59 -11.84 -11.22 7.42
C CYS A 59 -11.67 -9.90 8.16
N SER A 60 -12.10 -8.79 7.57
CA SER A 60 -11.99 -7.44 8.15
C SER A 60 -10.55 -6.98 8.42
N TYR A 61 -9.56 -7.63 7.83
CA TYR A 61 -8.18 -7.17 7.89
C TYR A 61 -8.06 -5.78 7.24
N THR A 62 -7.45 -4.82 7.93
CA THR A 62 -7.22 -3.47 7.41
C THR A 62 -5.86 -3.39 6.73
N PHE A 63 -5.85 -3.07 5.44
CA PHE A 63 -4.62 -2.81 4.70
C PHE A 63 -4.06 -1.43 5.06
N ARG A 64 -2.78 -1.23 4.79
CA ARG A 64 -2.16 0.09 4.94
C ARG A 64 -2.74 1.05 3.93
N ILE A 65 -2.98 2.28 4.39
CA ILE A 65 -3.40 3.41 3.56
C ILE A 65 -2.36 4.52 3.67
N SER A 66 -2.23 5.32 2.62
CA SER A 66 -1.37 6.49 2.60
C SER A 66 -1.94 7.64 3.46
N ALA A 67 -1.11 8.64 3.75
CA ALA A 67 -1.57 9.86 4.44
C ALA A 67 -2.67 10.56 3.65
N LYS A 68 -2.57 10.61 2.32
CA LYS A 68 -3.59 11.19 1.44
C LYS A 68 -4.93 10.46 1.56
N GLU A 69 -4.92 9.13 1.44
CA GLU A 69 -6.13 8.32 1.60
C GLU A 69 -6.74 8.47 3.00
N ARG A 70 -5.92 8.64 4.04
CA ARG A 70 -6.39 8.91 5.40
C ARG A 70 -7.05 10.28 5.50
N LEU A 71 -6.49 11.32 4.87
CA LEU A 71 -7.10 12.63 4.78
C LEU A 71 -8.46 12.55 4.11
N ASP A 72 -8.55 11.96 2.92
CA ASP A 72 -9.78 11.83 2.14
C ASP A 72 -10.91 11.12 2.92
N LEU A 73 -10.54 10.19 3.83
CA LEU A 73 -11.51 9.48 4.69
C LEU A 73 -11.92 10.26 5.95
N THR A 74 -11.17 11.29 6.33
CA THR A 74 -11.29 11.87 7.68
C THR A 74 -11.81 13.29 7.65
N VAL A 75 -11.36 14.11 6.70
CA VAL A 75 -11.67 15.54 6.65
C VAL A 75 -12.84 15.84 5.73
N ASP A 76 -13.47 16.98 5.93
CA ASP A 76 -14.49 17.47 5.02
C ASP A 76 -13.86 17.82 3.67
N GLU A 77 -14.55 17.50 2.58
CA GLU A 77 -14.03 17.65 1.22
C GLU A 77 -13.51 19.08 0.95
N GLY A 78 -12.30 19.18 0.41
CA GLY A 78 -11.68 20.45 0.05
C GLY A 78 -11.27 21.35 1.23
N SER A 79 -11.39 20.87 2.48
CA SER A 79 -11.09 21.69 3.66
C SER A 79 -9.61 21.65 4.09
N PHE A 80 -8.82 20.70 3.60
CA PHE A 80 -7.44 20.52 4.04
C PHE A 80 -6.51 21.58 3.45
N GLN A 81 -5.79 22.24 4.33
CA GLN A 81 -4.71 23.17 4.00
C GLN A 81 -3.43 22.67 4.65
N GLU A 82 -2.49 22.25 3.82
CA GLU A 82 -1.18 21.76 4.28
C GLU A 82 -0.33 22.89 4.88
N LEU A 83 0.39 22.58 5.93
CA LEU A 83 1.30 23.48 6.63
C LEU A 83 2.68 22.84 6.77
N PHE A 84 3.69 23.68 6.99
CA PHE A 84 5.08 23.26 7.22
C PHE A 84 5.68 22.45 6.08
N THR A 85 5.32 22.78 4.84
CA THR A 85 5.91 22.20 3.63
C THR A 85 7.34 22.72 3.42
N GLY A 86 8.18 21.93 2.74
CA GLY A 86 9.52 22.35 2.33
C GLY A 86 10.57 22.36 3.46
N ILE A 87 10.29 21.73 4.61
CA ILE A 87 11.31 21.50 5.64
C ILE A 87 12.16 20.30 5.21
N GLU A 88 13.48 20.51 5.10
CA GLU A 88 14.39 19.48 4.62
C GLU A 88 15.08 18.74 5.76
N THR A 89 15.05 17.40 5.67
CA THR A 89 15.84 16.54 6.52
C THR A 89 17.32 16.64 6.17
N LYS A 90 18.15 16.86 7.19
CA LYS A 90 19.61 16.86 7.08
C LYS A 90 20.16 15.52 7.59
N ASN A 91 21.34 15.13 7.05
CA ASN A 91 22.07 13.95 7.52
C ASN A 91 23.31 14.38 8.36
N PRO A 92 23.13 14.87 9.61
CA PRO A 92 24.23 15.42 10.40
C PRO A 92 25.28 14.37 10.80
N LEU A 93 24.90 13.08 10.77
CA LEU A 93 25.78 11.97 11.11
C LEU A 93 26.48 11.36 9.88
N ASN A 94 26.24 11.92 8.70
CA ASN A 94 26.74 11.38 7.43
C ASN A 94 26.51 9.87 7.28
N PHE A 95 25.33 9.40 7.66
CA PHE A 95 24.99 7.99 7.61
C PHE A 95 25.01 7.50 6.15
N PRO A 96 25.79 6.45 5.83
CA PRO A 96 25.95 5.97 4.46
C PRO A 96 24.61 5.53 3.84
N GLY A 97 24.36 5.93 2.59
CA GLY A 97 23.16 5.53 1.84
C GLY A 97 21.84 6.17 2.32
N TYR A 98 21.87 7.04 3.34
CA TYR A 98 20.64 7.64 3.87
C TYR A 98 20.00 8.62 2.87
N MET A 99 20.80 9.48 2.26
CA MET A 99 20.29 10.49 1.33
C MET A 99 19.74 9.86 0.04
N GLU A 100 20.37 8.81 -0.44
CA GLU A 100 19.89 8.03 -1.60
C GLU A 100 18.56 7.34 -1.29
N LYS A 101 18.46 6.71 -0.11
CA LYS A 101 17.22 6.09 0.34
C LYS A 101 16.10 7.13 0.53
N LEU A 102 16.43 8.29 1.07
CA LEU A 102 15.47 9.40 1.26
C LEU A 102 14.95 9.88 -0.10
N ALA A 103 15.84 10.15 -1.06
CA ALA A 103 15.48 10.59 -2.40
C ALA A 103 14.56 9.58 -3.11
N ALA A 104 14.94 8.30 -3.11
CA ALA A 104 14.12 7.23 -3.71
C ALA A 104 12.75 7.10 -3.02
N THR A 105 12.67 7.34 -1.71
CA THR A 105 11.40 7.29 -0.98
C THR A 105 10.51 8.49 -1.34
N LYS A 106 11.07 9.69 -1.44
CA LYS A 106 10.36 10.90 -1.89
C LYS A 106 9.78 10.71 -3.30
N GLU A 107 10.57 10.20 -4.22
CA GLU A 107 10.13 9.89 -5.57
C GLU A 107 8.97 8.87 -5.60
N LYS A 108 9.09 7.81 -4.82
CA LYS A 108 8.09 6.74 -4.74
C LYS A 108 6.78 7.16 -4.09
N THR A 109 6.83 7.98 -3.04
CA THR A 109 5.65 8.35 -2.23
C THR A 109 5.02 9.67 -2.63
N GLY A 110 5.79 10.54 -3.30
CA GLY A 110 5.39 11.93 -3.58
C GLY A 110 5.32 12.81 -2.32
N LEU A 111 5.90 12.34 -1.20
CA LEU A 111 5.92 13.07 0.07
C LEU A 111 7.31 13.64 0.33
N ASP A 112 7.38 14.80 0.97
CA ASP A 112 8.65 15.39 1.41
C ASP A 112 9.19 14.76 2.70
N GLU A 113 8.26 14.28 3.57
CA GLU A 113 8.61 13.68 4.86
C GLU A 113 7.54 12.64 5.28
N ALA A 114 7.81 11.90 6.34
CA ALA A 114 6.94 10.84 6.87
C ALA A 114 5.64 11.36 7.49
N VAL A 115 5.51 12.66 7.69
CA VAL A 115 4.32 13.30 8.25
C VAL A 115 3.77 14.36 7.30
N VAL A 116 2.45 14.36 7.13
CA VAL A 116 1.70 15.44 6.47
C VAL A 116 0.96 16.21 7.55
N THR A 117 1.20 17.51 7.63
CA THR A 117 0.59 18.37 8.65
C THR A 117 -0.26 19.45 8.02
N GLY A 118 -1.31 19.86 8.71
CA GLY A 118 -2.18 20.91 8.20
C GLY A 118 -3.35 21.23 9.10
N VAL A 119 -4.23 22.08 8.60
CA VAL A 119 -5.53 22.36 9.19
C VAL A 119 -6.63 21.93 8.24
N ALA A 120 -7.71 21.44 8.79
CA ALA A 120 -8.90 21.04 8.04
C ALA A 120 -10.14 21.21 8.89
N THR A 121 -11.32 20.93 8.34
CA THR A 121 -12.53 20.71 9.12
C THR A 121 -12.88 19.23 9.16
N ILE A 122 -13.38 18.79 10.30
CA ILE A 122 -13.98 17.46 10.48
C ILE A 122 -15.40 17.68 11.00
N LYS A 123 -16.39 17.34 10.19
CA LYS A 123 -17.82 17.64 10.50
C LYS A 123 -18.04 19.12 10.83
N GLY A 124 -17.41 20.02 10.06
CA GLY A 124 -17.49 21.46 10.24
C GLY A 124 -16.62 22.02 11.37
N GLN A 125 -15.93 21.20 12.16
CA GLN A 125 -15.08 21.67 13.26
C GLN A 125 -13.63 21.82 12.79
N ARG A 126 -13.06 23.00 12.95
CA ARG A 126 -11.66 23.29 12.59
C ARG A 126 -10.71 22.48 13.47
N THR A 127 -9.82 21.74 12.83
CA THR A 127 -8.92 20.79 13.48
C THR A 127 -7.51 20.90 12.90
N ALA A 128 -6.50 20.89 13.76
CA ALA A 128 -5.11 20.70 13.34
C ALA A 128 -4.80 19.20 13.25
N LEU A 129 -4.15 18.80 12.18
CA LEU A 129 -3.87 17.41 11.86
C LEU A 129 -2.38 17.19 11.61
N ALA A 130 -1.89 16.04 12.07
CA ALA A 130 -0.59 15.48 11.71
C ALA A 130 -0.79 14.00 11.40
N ILE A 131 -0.55 13.60 10.16
CA ILE A 131 -0.82 12.25 9.69
C ILE A 131 0.50 11.61 9.24
N MET A 132 0.88 10.52 9.89
CA MET A 132 2.07 9.76 9.56
C MET A 132 1.78 8.80 8.39
N ASP A 133 2.73 8.70 7.45
CA ASP A 133 2.65 7.76 6.33
C ASP A 133 3.68 6.65 6.47
N SER A 134 3.21 5.43 6.68
CA SER A 134 4.09 4.27 6.85
C SER A 134 4.82 3.84 5.56
N ASN A 135 4.44 4.38 4.41
CA ASN A 135 5.14 4.14 3.15
C ASN A 135 6.44 4.97 3.07
N PHE A 136 6.53 6.06 3.85
CA PHE A 136 7.73 6.87 3.95
C PHE A 136 8.60 6.36 5.12
N ILE A 137 9.62 5.58 4.82
CA ILE A 137 10.58 4.98 5.79
C ILE A 137 9.88 4.41 7.04
N MET A 138 8.75 3.73 6.86
CA MET A 138 7.89 3.14 7.92
C MET A 138 7.41 4.17 8.97
N ALA A 139 7.20 5.40 8.58
CA ALA A 139 6.82 6.52 9.45
C ALA A 139 7.82 6.76 10.59
N SER A 140 9.11 6.59 10.31
CA SER A 140 10.15 6.86 11.31
C SER A 140 10.20 8.32 11.69
N MET A 141 10.28 8.60 12.99
CA MET A 141 10.32 9.95 13.52
C MET A 141 11.76 10.48 13.46
N GLY A 142 12.02 11.35 12.50
CA GLY A 142 13.28 12.10 12.38
C GLY A 142 13.17 13.50 12.99
N THR A 143 14.18 14.33 12.73
CA THR A 143 14.24 15.71 13.25
C THR A 143 13.11 16.58 12.71
N VAL A 144 12.70 16.37 11.46
CA VAL A 144 11.61 17.14 10.82
C VAL A 144 10.25 16.75 11.38
N VAL A 145 9.99 15.43 11.55
CA VAL A 145 8.75 14.91 12.13
C VAL A 145 8.59 15.35 13.60
#